data_5762ceb15e3ebbe745540850ed6009ba
#
_entry.id   5762ceb15e3ebbe745540850ed6009ba
#
_cell.length_a   1.000
_cell.length_b   1.000
_cell.length_c   1.000
_cell.angle_alpha   90.00
_cell.angle_beta   90.00
_cell.angle_gamma   90.00
#
_symmetry.space_group_name_H-M   'P 1'
#
loop_
_entity.id
_entity.type
_entity.pdbx_description
1 polymer ?
#
loop_
_entity_poly.entity_id
_entity_poly.type
_entity_poly.pdbx_seq_one_letter_code
_entity_poly.pdbx_strand_id
1 'polypeptide(L)' 'MEYDMKLIDDAVLALLAAYSSDDGNAWKGYDFEIMNRLHAQGLISNPVNRNKSIWLTEEGLERGRQIAGRMFAVKE' A
#
# COMPACT_ATOMS: atom_id res chain seq x y z
N MET A 1 -15.33 -17.35 9.31
CA MET A 1 -14.45 -17.30 8.11
C MET A 1 -13.17 -16.57 8.44
N GLU A 2 -12.06 -17.16 8.09
CA GLU A 2 -10.76 -16.52 8.27
C GLU A 2 -10.30 -15.90 6.95
N TYR A 3 -9.75 -14.71 7.02
CA TYR A 3 -9.16 -14.06 5.85
C TYR A 3 -7.65 -14.24 5.84
N ASP A 4 -7.09 -14.32 4.66
CA ASP A 4 -5.64 -14.30 4.49
C ASP A 4 -5.15 -12.86 4.64
N MET A 5 -4.53 -12.57 5.78
CA MET A 5 -4.09 -11.21 6.10
C MET A 5 -3.00 -10.72 5.15
N LYS A 6 -2.16 -11.63 4.64
CA LYS A 6 -1.14 -11.24 3.66
C LYS A 6 -1.78 -10.77 2.36
N LEU A 7 -2.82 -11.43 1.90
CA LEU A 7 -3.52 -11.02 0.69
C LEU A 7 -4.23 -9.68 0.90
N ILE A 8 -4.78 -9.44 2.08
CA ILE A 8 -5.38 -8.15 2.41
C ILE A 8 -4.32 -7.05 2.39
N ASP A 9 -3.17 -7.29 3.03
CA ASP A 9 -2.08 -6.32 3.06
C ASP A 9 -1.58 -6.03 1.63
N ASP A 10 -1.44 -7.07 0.81
CA ASP A 10 -1.04 -6.92 -0.59
C ASP A 10 -2.05 -6.07 -1.37
N ALA A 11 -3.34 -6.30 -1.16
CA ALA A 11 -4.39 -5.52 -1.82
C ALA A 11 -4.33 -4.04 -1.42
N VAL A 12 -4.13 -3.74 -0.14
CA VAL A 12 -4.00 -2.36 0.34
C VAL A 12 -2.74 -1.72 -0.25
N LEU A 13 -1.63 -2.42 -0.26
CA LEU A 13 -0.40 -1.92 -0.87
C LEU A 13 -0.61 -1.60 -2.35
N ALA A 14 -1.29 -2.47 -3.07
CA ALA A 14 -1.60 -2.26 -4.49
C ALA A 14 -2.46 -1.01 -4.70
N LEU A 15 -3.46 -0.81 -3.85
CA LEU A 15 -4.31 0.38 -3.92
C LEU A 15 -3.53 1.65 -3.59
N LEU A 16 -2.68 1.61 -2.57
CA LEU A 16 -1.81 2.74 -2.24
C LEU A 16 -0.93 3.11 -3.43
N ALA A 17 -0.32 2.12 -4.05
CA ALA A 17 0.56 2.36 -5.20
C ALA A 17 -0.22 2.88 -6.41
N ALA A 18 -1.40 2.31 -6.69
CA ALA A 18 -2.22 2.70 -7.84
C ALA A 18 -2.69 4.15 -7.76
N TYR A 19 -2.93 4.63 -6.55
CA TYR A 19 -3.43 5.99 -6.32
C TYR A 19 -2.36 6.94 -5.75
N SER A 20 -1.11 6.50 -5.73
CA SER A 20 -0.01 7.36 -5.27
C SER A 20 0.34 8.40 -6.34
N SER A 21 0.92 9.52 -5.87
CA SER A 21 1.57 10.46 -6.77
C SER A 21 2.87 9.85 -7.31
N ASP A 22 3.47 10.49 -8.29
CA ASP A 22 4.71 10.01 -8.92
C ASP A 22 5.84 9.83 -7.90
N ASP A 23 5.83 10.60 -6.83
CA ASP A 23 6.85 10.55 -5.78
C ASP A 23 6.50 9.60 -4.63
N GLY A 24 5.40 8.84 -4.77
CA GLY A 24 5.03 7.82 -3.80
C GLY A 24 4.15 8.28 -2.66
N ASN A 25 3.65 9.52 -2.70
CA ASN A 25 2.71 10.01 -1.67
C ASN A 25 1.32 9.40 -1.89
N ALA A 26 0.71 8.88 -0.82
CA ALA A 26 -0.61 8.25 -0.89
C ALA A 26 -1.42 8.55 0.37
N TRP A 27 -2.74 8.63 0.21
CA TRP A 27 -3.66 8.83 1.32
C TRP A 27 -3.70 7.59 2.21
N LYS A 28 -3.65 7.78 3.54
CA LYS A 28 -3.53 6.67 4.50
C LYS A 28 -4.84 6.24 5.17
N GLY A 29 -5.96 6.44 4.52
CA GLY A 29 -7.28 6.15 5.08
C GLY A 29 -7.67 4.69 5.18
N TYR A 30 -6.71 3.78 5.33
CA TYR A 30 -6.94 2.35 5.48
C TYR A 30 -6.81 1.92 6.94
N ASP A 31 -7.17 0.67 7.21
CA ASP A 31 -7.11 0.10 8.56
C ASP A 31 -5.71 0.29 9.17
N PHE A 32 -5.69 0.76 10.41
CA PHE A 32 -4.44 1.09 11.09
C PHE A 32 -3.50 -0.10 11.27
N GLU A 33 -4.05 -1.28 11.56
CA GLU A 33 -3.23 -2.49 11.73
C GLU A 33 -2.56 -2.88 10.42
N ILE A 34 -3.27 -2.77 9.30
CA ILE A 34 -2.71 -3.03 7.99
C ILE A 34 -1.57 -2.05 7.69
N MET A 35 -1.80 -0.77 7.96
CA MET A 35 -0.78 0.25 7.73
C MET A 35 0.46 -0.01 8.60
N ASN A 36 0.27 -0.42 9.86
CA ASN A 36 1.40 -0.76 10.73
C ASN A 36 2.20 -1.96 10.20
N ARG A 37 1.51 -2.98 9.68
CA ARG A 37 2.21 -4.13 9.11
C ARG A 37 3.02 -3.76 7.87
N LEU A 38 2.46 -2.92 7.01
CA LEU A 38 3.19 -2.44 5.83
C LEU A 38 4.42 -1.61 6.23
N HIS A 39 4.27 -0.79 7.26
CA HIS A 39 5.41 -0.03 7.79
C HIS A 39 6.49 -0.95 8.36
N ALA A 40 6.07 -1.95 9.13
CA ALA A 40 7.02 -2.91 9.71
C ALA A 40 7.81 -3.69 8.65
N GLN A 41 7.22 -3.87 7.47
CA GLN A 41 7.90 -4.52 6.34
C GLN A 41 8.77 -3.56 5.52
N GLY A 42 8.83 -2.29 5.88
CA GLY A 42 9.63 -1.30 5.17
C GLY A 42 9.01 -0.85 3.85
N LEU A 43 7.70 -0.97 3.69
CA LEU A 43 7.02 -0.65 2.44
C LEU A 43 6.41 0.75 2.41
N ILE A 44 6.13 1.32 3.58
CA ILE A 44 5.61 2.68 3.70
C ILE A 44 6.29 3.40 4.85
N SER A 45 6.18 4.73 4.85
CA SER A 45 6.62 5.55 5.98
C SER A 45 5.72 5.31 7.19
N ASN A 46 6.15 5.79 8.36
CA ASN A 46 5.40 5.60 9.60
C ASN A 46 4.00 6.21 9.47
N PRO A 47 2.92 5.41 9.60
CA PRO A 47 1.56 5.94 9.50
C PRO A 47 1.13 6.74 10.72
N VAL A 48 1.87 6.67 11.82
CA VAL A 48 1.58 7.43 13.03
C VAL A 48 2.17 8.83 12.86
N ASN A 49 1.41 9.72 12.26
CA ASN A 49 1.79 11.11 12.05
C ASN A 49 0.54 11.97 11.91
N ARG A 50 0.71 13.30 11.84
CA ARG A 50 -0.40 14.24 11.76
C ARG A 50 -0.95 14.39 10.33
N ASN A 51 -0.24 13.91 9.35
CA ASN A 51 -0.62 14.03 7.95
C ASN A 51 -1.68 12.98 7.60
N LYS A 52 -2.48 13.28 6.59
CA LYS A 52 -3.47 12.34 6.06
C LYS A 52 -2.88 11.40 5.02
N SER A 53 -1.59 11.50 4.78
CA SER A 53 -0.90 10.71 3.77
C SER A 53 0.35 10.05 4.34
N ILE A 54 0.80 9.04 3.63
CA ILE A 54 2.08 8.35 3.86
C ILE A 54 2.88 8.37 2.57
N TRP A 55 4.14 8.00 2.68
CA TRP A 55 5.01 7.80 1.54
C TRP A 55 5.28 6.32 1.37
N LEU A 56 5.12 5.82 0.16
CA LEU A 56 5.61 4.49 -0.18
C LEU A 56 7.13 4.57 -0.29
N THR A 57 7.82 3.59 0.26
CA THR A 57 9.24 3.45 0.05
C THR A 57 9.48 3.00 -1.39
N GLU A 58 10.72 3.05 -1.85
CA GLU A 58 11.05 2.57 -3.19
C GLU A 58 10.60 1.11 -3.37
N GLU A 59 10.89 0.26 -2.39
CA GLU A 59 10.44 -1.13 -2.39
C GLU A 59 8.92 -1.24 -2.37
N GLY A 60 8.26 -0.45 -1.54
CA GLY A 60 6.80 -0.46 -1.44
C GLY A 60 6.13 -0.05 -2.74
N LEU A 61 6.67 0.97 -3.39
CA LEU A 61 6.13 1.45 -4.66
C LEU A 61 6.31 0.41 -5.76
N GLU A 62 7.49 -0.20 -5.85
CA GLU A 62 7.76 -1.24 -6.84
C GLU A 62 6.87 -2.46 -6.63
N ARG A 63 6.82 -2.98 -5.41
CA ARG A 63 5.99 -4.14 -5.08
C ARG A 63 4.51 -3.86 -5.30
N GLY A 64 4.05 -2.70 -4.82
CA GLY A 64 2.65 -2.31 -4.96
C GLY A 64 2.23 -2.18 -6.42
N ARG A 65 3.08 -1.63 -7.27
CA ARG A 65 2.80 -1.50 -8.70
C ARG A 65 2.76 -2.86 -9.39
N GLN A 66 3.62 -3.79 -9.00
CA GLN A 66 3.59 -5.14 -9.53
C GLN A 66 2.28 -5.85 -9.19
N ILE A 67 1.85 -5.74 -7.93
CA ILE A 67 0.59 -6.34 -7.49
C ILE A 67 -0.59 -5.68 -8.20
N ALA A 68 -0.60 -4.35 -8.26
CA ALA A 68 -1.66 -3.60 -8.92
C ALA A 68 -1.76 -3.98 -10.41
N GLY A 69 -0.63 -4.18 -11.07
CA GLY A 69 -0.62 -4.59 -12.46
C GLY A 69 -1.25 -5.95 -12.68
N ARG A 70 -1.07 -6.88 -11.73
CA ARG A 70 -1.70 -8.19 -11.81
C ARG A 70 -3.20 -8.17 -11.48
N MET A 71 -3.58 -7.36 -10.50
CA MET A 71 -4.94 -7.36 -9.97
C MET A 71 -5.88 -6.42 -10.71
N PHE A 72 -5.39 -5.28 -11.14
CA PHE A 72 -6.24 -4.18 -11.60
C PHE A 72 -6.04 -3.78 -13.04
N ALA A 73 -5.03 -4.32 -13.73
CA ALA A 73 -4.79 -3.94 -15.12
C ALA A 73 -5.98 -4.33 -15.99
N VAL A 74 -6.38 -3.40 -16.88
CA VAL A 74 -7.44 -3.67 -17.83
C VAL A 74 -6.92 -4.68 -18.86
N LYS A 75 -7.68 -5.74 -19.07
CA LYS A 75 -7.37 -6.73 -20.09
C LYS A 75 -8.00 -6.31 -21.41
N GLU A 76 -7.18 -6.23 -22.42
CA GLU A 76 -7.63 -5.93 -23.76
C GLU A 76 -7.76 -7.19 -24.61
#